data_348fb6235d53d8afa7f022bc2fbce3b8
#
_entry.id   348fb6235d53d8afa7f022bc2fbce3b8
#
_cell.length_a   1.000
_cell.length_b   1.000
_cell.length_c   1.000
_cell.angle_alpha   90.00
_cell.angle_beta   90.00
_cell.angle_gamma   90.00
#
_symmetry.space_group_name_H-M   'P 1'
#
loop_
_entity.id
_entity.type
_entity.pdbx_description
1 polymer ?
#
loop_
_entity_poly.entity_id
_entity_poly.type
_entity_poly.pdbx_seq_one_letter_code
_entity_poly.pdbx_strand_id
1 'polypeptide(L)'
;VCGLSTNGLIGTHFIPAAHDHGMGEVVAASLLALVGVFDVVGTLASGYLTDRIDPRKLLFAYYALRGLSLMLLPSILFATVHPSTLVFVIFYGLDWVATVPPTVMLCRQVLKPEQGAVIYGWVFAAHQVGGSIAAFGAAVLRIKFGDYAIAFYITGLLCVITSYFVLKISDVKTSSGVVKV
;
A
#
# COMPACT_ATOMS: atom_id res chain seq x y z
N VAL A 1 -4.87 -6.39 1.17
CA VAL A 1 -3.43 -6.27 0.81
C VAL A 1 -2.87 -4.90 1.21
N CYS A 2 -3.59 -3.79 0.98
CA CYS A 2 -3.09 -2.45 1.35
C CYS A 2 -2.66 -2.38 2.83
N GLY A 3 -3.57 -2.64 3.79
CA GLY A 3 -3.23 -2.62 5.21
C GLY A 3 -2.12 -3.59 5.61
N LEU A 4 -2.06 -4.74 4.93
CA LEU A 4 -1.00 -5.73 5.11
C LEU A 4 0.38 -5.14 4.79
N SER A 5 0.52 -4.42 3.67
CA SER A 5 1.77 -3.83 3.22
C SER A 5 2.14 -2.54 3.95
N THR A 6 1.16 -1.69 4.27
CA THR A 6 1.40 -0.38 4.92
C THR A 6 1.46 -0.51 6.43
N ASN A 7 0.32 -0.38 7.12
CA ASN A 7 0.27 -0.31 8.58
C ASN A 7 0.81 -1.59 9.25
N GLY A 8 0.46 -2.75 8.70
CA GLY A 8 0.83 -4.04 9.29
C GLY A 8 2.30 -4.38 9.14
N LEU A 9 2.90 -4.15 7.97
CA LEU A 9 4.29 -4.51 7.74
C LEU A 9 5.23 -3.32 7.94
N ILE A 10 5.16 -2.29 7.10
CA ILE A 10 6.10 -1.16 7.19
C ILE A 10 5.85 -0.33 8.45
N GLY A 11 4.60 0.04 8.75
CA GLY A 11 4.28 0.85 9.91
C GLY A 11 4.68 0.22 11.25
N THR A 12 4.70 -1.12 11.32
CA THR A 12 5.02 -1.85 12.56
C THR A 12 6.46 -2.39 12.58
N HIS A 13 6.99 -2.84 11.44
CA HIS A 13 8.24 -3.60 11.40
C HIS A 13 9.39 -2.94 10.64
N PHE A 14 9.22 -1.76 10.06
CA PHE A 14 10.32 -1.08 9.37
C PHE A 14 11.47 -0.74 10.32
N ILE A 15 11.18 -0.18 11.51
CA ILE A 15 12.20 0.19 12.49
C ILE A 15 12.93 -1.06 13.01
N PRO A 16 12.24 -2.13 13.48
CA PRO A 16 12.91 -3.36 13.86
C PRO A 16 13.72 -4.01 12.73
N ALA A 17 13.20 -3.99 11.50
CA ALA A 17 13.93 -4.54 10.35
C ALA A 17 15.20 -3.75 10.03
N ALA A 18 15.14 -2.43 10.09
CA ALA A 18 16.31 -1.57 9.91
C ALA A 18 17.34 -1.78 11.03
N HIS A 19 16.88 -1.95 12.27
CA HIS A 19 17.72 -2.27 13.41
C HIS A 19 18.44 -3.62 13.23
N ASP A 20 17.75 -4.65 12.72
CA ASP A 20 18.36 -5.96 12.41
C ASP A 20 19.51 -5.84 11.38
N HIS A 21 19.50 -4.80 10.55
CA HIS A 21 20.59 -4.47 9.60
C HIS A 21 21.62 -3.48 10.18
N GLY A 22 21.57 -3.20 11.49
CA GLY A 22 22.53 -2.34 12.20
C GLY A 22 22.22 -0.84 12.15
N MET A 23 21.05 -0.44 11.60
CA MET A 23 20.64 0.97 11.59
C MET A 23 20.16 1.40 12.98
N GLY A 24 20.60 2.59 13.45
CA GLY A 24 20.12 3.14 14.71
C GLY A 24 18.61 3.44 14.68
N GLU A 25 17.91 3.18 15.78
CA GLU A 25 16.45 3.32 15.86
C GLU A 25 15.95 4.73 15.55
N VAL A 26 16.67 5.77 16.01
CA VAL A 26 16.31 7.17 15.73
C VAL A 26 16.41 7.49 14.23
N VAL A 27 17.43 6.94 13.56
CA VAL A 27 17.59 7.10 12.10
C VAL A 27 16.45 6.38 11.36
N ALA A 28 16.15 5.15 11.73
CA ALA A 28 15.05 4.38 11.13
C ALA A 28 13.69 5.07 11.36
N ALA A 29 13.45 5.58 12.57
CA ALA A 29 12.24 6.35 12.88
C ALA A 29 12.15 7.64 12.06
N SER A 30 13.28 8.34 11.84
CA SER A 30 13.33 9.54 11.00
C SER A 30 13.00 9.22 9.53
N LEU A 31 13.48 8.11 9.01
CA LEU A 31 13.13 7.63 7.67
C LEU A 31 11.64 7.31 7.56
N LEU A 32 11.06 6.67 8.58
CA LEU A 32 9.63 6.39 8.61
C LEU A 32 8.79 7.68 8.71
N ALA A 33 9.26 8.67 9.47
CA ALA A 33 8.64 10.00 9.50
C ALA A 33 8.70 10.69 8.13
N LEU A 34 9.81 10.55 7.41
CA LEU A 34 9.96 11.07 6.06
C LEU A 34 9.00 10.39 5.06
N VAL A 35 8.73 9.09 5.21
CA VAL A 35 7.65 8.40 4.47
C VAL A 35 6.33 9.15 4.67
N GLY A 36 5.99 9.55 5.91
CA GLY A 36 4.77 10.31 6.20
C GLY A 36 4.72 11.68 5.53
N VAL A 37 5.86 12.37 5.40
CA VAL A 37 5.94 13.65 4.68
C VAL A 37 5.61 13.47 3.20
N PHE A 38 6.23 12.47 2.56
CA PHE A 38 5.95 12.16 1.15
C PHE A 38 4.53 11.62 0.92
N ASP A 39 3.93 10.96 1.90
CA ASP A 39 2.55 10.47 1.84
C ASP A 39 1.54 11.62 1.65
N VAL A 40 1.73 12.74 2.32
CA VAL A 40 0.88 13.92 2.11
C VAL A 40 0.92 14.37 0.65
N VAL A 41 2.11 14.47 0.07
CA VAL A 41 2.31 14.86 -1.33
C VAL A 41 1.69 13.82 -2.28
N GLY A 42 1.96 12.55 -2.03
CA GLY A 42 1.47 11.43 -2.84
C GLY A 42 -0.06 11.32 -2.83
N THR A 43 -0.67 11.49 -1.67
CA THR A 43 -2.12 11.43 -1.51
C THR A 43 -2.83 12.59 -2.23
N LEU A 44 -2.30 13.81 -2.14
CA LEU A 44 -2.82 14.98 -2.88
C LEU A 44 -2.68 14.78 -4.38
N ALA A 45 -1.51 14.34 -4.84
CA ALA A 45 -1.27 14.04 -6.26
C ALA A 45 -2.21 12.92 -6.76
N SER A 46 -2.41 11.88 -5.97
CA SER A 46 -3.31 10.78 -6.30
C SER A 46 -4.77 11.24 -6.41
N GLY A 47 -5.22 12.12 -5.51
CA GLY A 47 -6.55 12.72 -5.62
C GLY A 47 -6.74 13.44 -6.97
N TYR A 48 -5.79 14.29 -7.34
CA TYR A 48 -5.80 14.98 -8.64
C TYR A 48 -5.75 14.01 -9.84
N LEU A 49 -4.96 12.96 -9.77
CA LEU A 49 -4.84 11.96 -10.84
C LEU A 49 -6.11 11.11 -10.96
N THR A 50 -6.77 10.81 -9.85
CA THR A 50 -8.01 10.00 -9.82
C THR A 50 -9.14 10.63 -10.63
N ASP A 51 -9.18 11.97 -10.73
CA ASP A 51 -10.17 12.68 -11.55
C ASP A 51 -9.86 12.64 -13.06
N ARG A 52 -8.68 12.19 -13.47
CA ARG A 52 -8.17 12.24 -14.84
C ARG A 52 -7.80 10.89 -15.43
N ILE A 53 -7.48 9.94 -14.60
CA ILE A 53 -6.98 8.62 -15.00
C ILE A 53 -7.93 7.56 -14.42
N ASP A 54 -8.18 6.49 -15.18
CA ASP A 54 -8.96 5.34 -14.70
C ASP A 54 -8.41 4.86 -13.33
N PRO A 55 -9.25 4.84 -12.27
CA PRO A 55 -8.83 4.43 -10.93
C PRO A 55 -8.17 3.04 -10.89
N ARG A 56 -8.56 2.12 -11.80
CA ARG A 56 -7.98 0.77 -11.89
C ARG A 56 -6.52 0.82 -12.32
N LYS A 57 -6.20 1.69 -13.30
CA LYS A 57 -4.82 1.88 -13.78
C LYS A 57 -3.93 2.50 -12.71
N LEU A 58 -4.47 3.45 -11.95
CA LEU A 58 -3.75 4.05 -10.81
C LEU A 58 -3.48 3.01 -9.73
N LEU A 59 -4.49 2.24 -9.32
CA LEU A 59 -4.32 1.18 -8.33
C LEU A 59 -3.38 0.09 -8.81
N PHE A 60 -3.43 -0.27 -10.11
CA PHE A 60 -2.45 -1.19 -10.70
C PHE A 60 -1.02 -0.67 -10.52
N ALA A 61 -0.77 0.59 -10.90
CA ALA A 61 0.57 1.19 -10.79
C ALA A 61 1.04 1.23 -9.33
N TYR A 62 0.19 1.69 -8.40
CA TYR A 62 0.51 1.77 -6.98
C TYR A 62 0.83 0.40 -6.39
N TYR A 63 -0.04 -0.61 -6.57
CA TYR A 63 0.23 -1.94 -6.03
C TYR A 63 1.42 -2.64 -6.68
N ALA A 64 1.66 -2.44 -7.99
CA ALA A 64 2.82 -3.01 -8.67
C ALA A 64 4.12 -2.40 -8.15
N LEU A 65 4.21 -1.06 -8.08
CA LEU A 65 5.38 -0.34 -7.59
C LEU A 65 5.64 -0.63 -6.10
N ARG A 66 4.61 -0.65 -5.28
CA ARG A 66 4.68 -1.02 -3.87
C ARG A 66 5.22 -2.44 -3.69
N GLY A 67 4.69 -3.39 -4.45
CA GLY A 67 5.13 -4.77 -4.38
C GLY A 67 6.60 -4.93 -4.74
N LEU A 68 7.04 -4.30 -5.82
CA LEU A 68 8.45 -4.30 -6.24
C LEU A 68 9.35 -3.62 -5.19
N SER A 69 8.92 -2.48 -4.65
CA SER A 69 9.67 -1.76 -3.59
C SER A 69 9.86 -2.63 -2.35
N LEU A 70 8.81 -3.34 -1.91
CA LEU A 70 8.89 -4.24 -0.75
C LEU A 70 9.83 -5.41 -1.01
N MET A 71 9.81 -5.99 -2.20
CA MET A 71 10.72 -7.10 -2.56
C MET A 71 12.18 -6.66 -2.62
N LEU A 72 12.44 -5.39 -2.94
CA LEU A 72 13.80 -4.83 -2.96
C LEU A 72 14.28 -4.41 -1.57
N LEU A 73 13.37 -4.11 -0.63
CA LEU A 73 13.72 -3.52 0.67
C LEU A 73 14.77 -4.30 1.45
N PRO A 74 14.71 -5.65 1.60
CA PRO A 74 15.74 -6.38 2.33
C PRO A 74 17.16 -6.18 1.78
N SER A 75 17.29 -5.94 0.48
CA SER A 75 18.58 -5.77 -0.19
C SER A 75 19.15 -4.35 -0.07
N ILE A 76 18.36 -3.38 0.37
CA ILE A 76 18.72 -1.97 0.44
C ILE A 76 18.70 -1.39 1.86
N LEU A 77 18.43 -2.23 2.85
CA LEU A 77 18.59 -1.88 4.26
C LEU A 77 20.05 -2.12 4.67
N PHE A 78 20.68 -1.08 5.22
CA PHE A 78 22.07 -1.09 5.68
C PHE A 78 22.18 -0.37 7.02
N ALA A 79 23.30 -0.53 7.70
CA ALA A 79 23.58 0.16 8.97
C ALA A 79 23.59 1.70 8.83
N THR A 80 23.85 2.21 7.63
CA THR A 80 23.83 3.65 7.31
C THR A 80 22.81 3.94 6.21
N VAL A 81 22.37 5.20 6.13
CA VAL A 81 21.41 5.63 5.12
C VAL A 81 22.09 5.70 3.75
N HIS A 82 21.71 4.84 2.85
CA HIS A 82 22.17 4.82 1.46
C HIS A 82 21.18 5.54 0.53
N PRO A 83 21.61 6.02 -0.65
CA PRO A 83 20.72 6.61 -1.64
C PRO A 83 19.56 5.68 -2.05
N SER A 84 19.78 4.37 -2.12
CA SER A 84 18.76 3.36 -2.41
C SER A 84 17.67 3.31 -1.33
N THR A 85 18.04 3.43 -0.05
CA THR A 85 17.09 3.51 1.07
C THR A 85 16.26 4.79 0.99
N LEU A 86 16.88 5.94 0.63
CA LEU A 86 16.15 7.19 0.44
C LEU A 86 15.19 7.12 -0.74
N VAL A 87 15.60 6.51 -1.86
CA VAL A 87 14.71 6.28 -3.00
C VAL A 87 13.50 5.44 -2.59
N PHE A 88 13.72 4.35 -1.84
CA PHE A 88 12.60 3.57 -1.28
C PHE A 88 11.67 4.44 -0.43
N VAL A 89 12.20 5.22 0.52
CA VAL A 89 11.43 6.07 1.44
C VAL A 89 10.56 7.07 0.67
N ILE A 90 11.13 7.72 -0.36
CA ILE A 90 10.41 8.68 -1.20
C ILE A 90 9.28 7.97 -1.99
N PHE A 91 9.61 6.94 -2.74
CA PHE A 91 8.63 6.24 -3.58
C PHE A 91 7.54 5.55 -2.75
N TYR A 92 7.93 4.89 -1.67
CA TYR A 92 7.00 4.21 -0.79
C TYR A 92 6.10 5.21 -0.05
N GLY A 93 6.65 6.36 0.35
CA GLY A 93 5.89 7.46 0.94
C GLY A 93 4.85 8.02 -0.03
N LEU A 94 5.26 8.35 -1.25
CA LEU A 94 4.34 8.82 -2.29
C LEU A 94 3.19 7.84 -2.60
N ASP A 95 3.36 6.57 -2.30
CA ASP A 95 2.38 5.51 -2.54
C ASP A 95 1.58 5.12 -1.28
N TRP A 96 1.99 5.50 -0.06
CA TRP A 96 1.45 4.96 1.21
C TRP A 96 -0.08 5.00 1.28
N VAL A 97 -0.69 6.18 1.22
CA VAL A 97 -2.16 6.38 1.24
C VAL A 97 -2.70 6.73 -0.16
N ALA A 98 -1.83 6.88 -1.16
CA ALA A 98 -2.21 7.23 -2.53
C ALA A 98 -3.23 6.27 -3.18
N THR A 99 -3.36 5.06 -2.65
CA THR A 99 -4.39 4.08 -3.06
C THR A 99 -5.81 4.44 -2.60
N VAL A 100 -5.98 5.36 -1.63
CA VAL A 100 -7.30 5.69 -1.05
C VAL A 100 -8.19 6.44 -2.03
N PRO A 101 -7.78 7.56 -2.67
CA PRO A 101 -8.64 8.29 -3.61
C PRO A 101 -9.20 7.41 -4.75
N PRO A 102 -8.37 6.63 -5.48
CA PRO A 102 -8.89 5.78 -6.54
C PRO A 102 -9.75 4.62 -6.00
N THR A 103 -9.50 4.11 -4.79
CA THR A 103 -10.35 3.10 -4.17
C THR A 103 -11.74 3.66 -3.85
N VAL A 104 -11.83 4.85 -3.29
CA VAL A 104 -13.12 5.52 -3.00
C VAL A 104 -13.87 5.79 -4.30
N MET A 105 -13.19 6.27 -5.34
CA MET A 105 -13.80 6.50 -6.65
C MET A 105 -14.34 5.19 -7.24
N LEU A 106 -13.56 4.11 -7.17
CA LEU A 106 -13.97 2.80 -7.67
C LEU A 106 -15.19 2.25 -6.92
N CYS A 107 -15.26 2.40 -5.60
CA CYS A 107 -16.43 2.02 -4.81
C CYS A 107 -17.69 2.75 -5.27
N ARG A 108 -17.58 4.02 -5.66
CA ARG A 108 -18.71 4.81 -6.19
C ARG A 108 -19.10 4.42 -7.60
N GLN A 109 -18.14 4.03 -8.45
CA GLN A 109 -18.39 3.64 -9.85
C GLN A 109 -18.99 2.24 -9.97
N VAL A 110 -18.52 1.29 -9.14
CA VAL A 110 -18.96 -0.12 -9.19
C VAL A 110 -20.32 -0.33 -8.54
N LEU A 111 -20.71 0.55 -7.62
CA LEU A 111 -21.94 0.43 -6.83
C LEU A 111 -22.73 1.74 -6.91
N LYS A 112 -23.97 1.71 -6.41
CA LYS A 112 -24.80 2.92 -6.38
C LYS A 112 -24.10 4.00 -5.55
N PRO A 113 -24.09 5.28 -5.98
CA PRO A 113 -23.40 6.37 -5.28
C PRO A 113 -23.75 6.48 -3.80
N GLU A 114 -25.03 6.20 -3.45
CA GLU A 114 -25.52 6.27 -2.06
C GLU A 114 -24.88 5.20 -1.15
N GLN A 115 -24.41 4.09 -1.70
CA GLN A 115 -23.80 2.98 -0.97
C GLN A 115 -22.26 3.07 -0.91
N GLY A 116 -21.66 3.98 -1.67
CA GLY A 116 -20.20 4.08 -1.80
C GLY A 116 -19.48 4.26 -0.48
N ALA A 117 -20.03 5.05 0.44
CA ALA A 117 -19.42 5.29 1.76
C ALA A 117 -19.45 4.03 2.65
N VAL A 118 -20.58 3.31 2.67
CA VAL A 118 -20.73 2.07 3.46
C VAL A 118 -19.76 1.01 2.96
N ILE A 119 -19.63 0.87 1.64
CA ILE A 119 -18.74 -0.12 1.03
C ILE A 119 -17.28 0.22 1.27
N TYR A 120 -16.93 1.50 1.16
CA TYR A 120 -15.58 1.93 1.55
C TYR A 120 -15.30 1.61 3.02
N GLY A 121 -16.29 1.73 3.92
CA GLY A 121 -16.17 1.29 5.31
C GLY A 121 -15.80 -0.20 5.43
N TRP A 122 -16.43 -1.08 4.66
CA TRP A 122 -16.08 -2.50 4.61
C TRP A 122 -14.69 -2.76 4.03
N VAL A 123 -14.31 -2.03 2.97
CA VAL A 123 -12.95 -2.08 2.41
C VAL A 123 -11.92 -1.65 3.44
N PHE A 124 -12.21 -0.60 4.21
CA PHE A 124 -11.34 -0.12 5.28
C PHE A 124 -11.28 -1.10 6.46
N ALA A 125 -12.38 -1.74 6.84
CA ALA A 125 -12.37 -2.81 7.83
C ALA A 125 -11.49 -3.98 7.39
N ALA A 126 -11.61 -4.42 6.14
CA ALA A 126 -10.74 -5.44 5.57
C ALA A 126 -9.26 -5.00 5.52
N HIS A 127 -8.99 -3.71 5.29
CA HIS A 127 -7.65 -3.12 5.38
C HIS A 127 -7.06 -3.31 6.79
N GLN A 128 -7.82 -3.03 7.85
CA GLN A 128 -7.38 -3.16 9.24
C GLN A 128 -7.12 -4.63 9.63
N VAL A 129 -7.99 -5.54 9.18
CA VAL A 129 -7.76 -6.99 9.36
C VAL A 129 -6.45 -7.42 8.68
N GLY A 130 -6.22 -6.96 7.45
CA GLY A 130 -4.95 -7.21 6.74
C GLY A 130 -3.74 -6.66 7.51
N GLY A 131 -3.85 -5.46 8.07
CA GLY A 131 -2.82 -4.85 8.91
C GLY A 131 -2.49 -5.71 10.13
N SER A 132 -3.52 -6.19 10.84
CA SER A 132 -3.35 -7.04 12.03
C SER A 132 -2.68 -8.38 11.68
N ILE A 133 -3.08 -9.00 10.57
CA ILE A 133 -2.47 -10.25 10.09
C ILE A 133 -0.99 -10.06 9.79
N ALA A 134 -0.62 -8.96 9.13
CA ALA A 134 0.77 -8.69 8.79
C ALA A 134 1.62 -8.34 10.01
N ALA A 135 1.09 -7.52 10.93
CA ALA A 135 1.78 -7.16 12.15
C ALA A 135 2.13 -8.41 12.99
N PHE A 136 1.17 -9.30 13.18
CA PHE A 136 1.41 -10.55 13.88
C PHE A 136 2.27 -11.53 13.06
N GLY A 137 1.92 -11.74 11.79
CA GLY A 137 2.58 -12.70 10.92
C GLY A 137 4.05 -12.38 10.67
N ALA A 138 4.41 -11.12 10.46
CA ALA A 138 5.80 -10.72 10.27
C ALA A 138 6.65 -10.96 11.52
N ALA A 139 6.10 -10.72 12.72
CA ALA A 139 6.77 -11.05 13.97
C ALA A 139 7.04 -12.55 14.12
N VAL A 140 6.05 -13.39 13.80
CA VAL A 140 6.20 -14.85 13.81
C VAL A 140 7.26 -15.32 12.81
N LEU A 141 7.24 -14.77 11.58
CA LEU A 141 8.23 -15.10 10.55
C LEU A 141 9.65 -14.71 11.01
N ARG A 142 9.82 -13.51 11.59
CA ARG A 142 11.11 -13.08 12.14
C ARG A 142 11.62 -14.03 13.22
N ILE A 143 10.77 -14.44 14.17
CA ILE A 143 11.16 -15.39 15.23
C ILE A 143 11.59 -16.73 14.62
N LYS A 144 10.90 -17.19 13.57
CA LYS A 144 11.16 -18.49 12.95
C LYS A 144 12.38 -18.50 12.03
N PHE A 145 12.60 -17.43 11.27
CA PHE A 145 13.62 -17.37 10.21
C PHE A 145 14.79 -16.42 10.54
N GLY A 146 14.70 -15.65 11.61
CA GLY A 146 15.76 -14.76 12.08
C GLY A 146 15.72 -13.35 11.49
N ASP A 147 14.97 -13.11 10.44
CA ASP A 147 14.84 -11.81 9.77
C ASP A 147 13.43 -11.55 9.23
N TYR A 148 13.21 -10.35 8.65
CA TYR A 148 11.94 -9.94 8.04
C TYR A 148 11.87 -10.18 6.52
N ALA A 149 12.92 -10.66 5.87
CA ALA A 149 12.99 -10.75 4.41
C ALA A 149 11.82 -11.52 3.81
N ILE A 150 11.46 -12.67 4.41
CA ILE A 150 10.33 -13.49 3.97
C ILE A 150 9.01 -12.72 4.05
N ALA A 151 8.79 -11.94 5.11
CA ALA A 151 7.59 -11.13 5.26
C ALA A 151 7.51 -10.06 4.14
N PHE A 152 8.61 -9.41 3.80
CA PHE A 152 8.69 -8.44 2.72
C PHE A 152 8.44 -9.09 1.35
N TYR A 153 9.03 -10.25 1.07
CA TYR A 153 8.82 -10.96 -0.20
C TYR A 153 7.37 -11.43 -0.37
N ILE A 154 6.78 -12.05 0.65
CA ILE A 154 5.39 -12.52 0.61
C ILE A 154 4.45 -11.33 0.37
N THR A 155 4.62 -10.27 1.14
CA THR A 155 3.76 -9.08 1.04
C THR A 155 3.94 -8.37 -0.31
N GLY A 156 5.17 -8.27 -0.78
CA GLY A 156 5.48 -7.69 -2.09
C GLY A 156 4.83 -8.49 -3.22
N LEU A 157 4.95 -9.81 -3.19
CA LEU A 157 4.31 -10.70 -4.16
C LEU A 157 2.78 -10.56 -4.15
N LEU A 158 2.16 -10.49 -2.96
CA LEU A 158 0.72 -10.28 -2.82
C LEU A 158 0.29 -8.92 -3.41
N CYS A 159 1.10 -7.87 -3.26
CA CYS A 159 0.84 -6.57 -3.88
C CYS A 159 0.87 -6.68 -5.42
N VAL A 160 1.90 -7.33 -5.99
CA VAL A 160 2.01 -7.53 -7.45
C VAL A 160 0.83 -8.35 -7.99
N ILE A 161 0.44 -9.42 -7.31
CA ILE A 161 -0.73 -10.22 -7.69
C ILE A 161 -2.00 -9.34 -7.64
N THR A 162 -2.17 -8.58 -6.57
CA THR A 162 -3.33 -7.69 -6.39
C THR A 162 -3.40 -6.63 -7.48
N SER A 163 -2.27 -6.08 -7.92
CA SER A 163 -2.24 -5.09 -9.01
C SER A 163 -2.92 -5.63 -10.28
N TYR A 164 -2.66 -6.88 -10.63
CA TYR A 164 -3.29 -7.51 -11.78
C TYR A 164 -4.81 -7.70 -11.60
N PHE A 165 -5.24 -8.11 -10.39
CA PHE A 165 -6.67 -8.32 -10.13
C PHE A 165 -7.48 -7.02 -10.16
N VAL A 166 -6.89 -5.89 -9.77
CA VAL A 166 -7.57 -4.58 -9.81
C VAL A 166 -8.01 -4.23 -11.23
N LEU A 167 -7.22 -4.56 -12.25
CA LEU A 167 -7.57 -4.31 -13.65
C LEU A 167 -8.79 -5.10 -14.13
N LYS A 168 -9.14 -6.19 -13.45
CA LYS A 168 -10.28 -7.06 -13.77
C LYS A 168 -11.59 -6.60 -13.14
N ILE A 169 -11.59 -5.59 -12.30
CA ILE A 169 -12.81 -5.04 -11.70
C ILE A 169 -13.64 -4.41 -12.81
N SER A 170 -14.81 -4.99 -13.11
CA SER A 170 -15.73 -4.49 -14.14
C SER A 170 -16.69 -3.48 -13.55
N ASP A 171 -17.11 -2.51 -14.37
CA ASP A 171 -18.22 -1.63 -14.04
C ASP A 171 -19.50 -2.47 -13.94
N VAL A 172 -20.34 -2.19 -12.96
CA VAL A 172 -21.70 -2.71 -12.98
C VAL A 172 -22.36 -2.10 -14.22
N LYS A 173 -22.64 -2.92 -15.24
CA LYS A 173 -23.48 -2.49 -16.37
C LYS A 173 -24.77 -2.00 -15.77
N THR A 174 -24.99 -0.70 -15.83
CA THR A 174 -26.29 -0.12 -15.50
C THR A 174 -27.27 -0.70 -16.49
N SER A 175 -28.03 -1.72 -16.08
CA SER A 175 -29.21 -2.19 -16.78
C SER A 175 -30.31 -1.17 -16.56
N SER A 176 -30.10 0.04 -17.04
CA SER A 176 -31.10 1.08 -17.16
C SER A 176 -31.39 1.22 -18.63
N GLY A 177 -32.43 0.51 -19.04
CA GLY A 177 -33.13 0.84 -20.28
C GLY A 177 -33.38 2.33 -20.33
N VAL A 178 -32.98 2.91 -21.43
CA VAL A 178 -33.26 4.26 -21.85
C VAL A 178 -34.73 4.57 -21.66
N VAL A 179 -35.11 5.37 -20.68
CA VAL A 179 -36.30 6.21 -20.80
C VAL A 179 -35.83 7.51 -21.44
N LYS A 180 -35.95 7.58 -22.76
CA LYS A 180 -35.99 8.85 -23.48
C LYS A 180 -37.31 9.51 -23.13
N VAL A 181 -37.26 10.68 -22.50
CA VAL A 181 -38.30 11.73 -22.58
C VAL A 181 -37.64 12.93 -23.22
#